data_db88fccef8518f98f296e3ed1b0e25ef
#
_entry.id   db88fccef8518f98f296e3ed1b0e25ef
#
_cell.length_a   1.000
_cell.length_b   1.000
_cell.length_c   1.000
_cell.angle_alpha   90.00
_cell.angle_beta   90.00
_cell.angle_gamma   90.00
#
_symmetry.space_group_name_H-M   'P 1'
#
loop_
_entity.id
_entity.type
_entity.pdbx_description
1 polymer ?
#
loop_
_entity_poly.entity_id
_entity_poly.type
_entity_poly.pdbx_seq_one_letter_code
_entity_poly.pdbx_strand_id
1 'polypeptide(L)'
;MSYELKLFTGNANRPLADEIAQYLRVPLSDAEVTRFSDGEVYVQVNENVRGADVFVIQPTCPPVNDTLMELLIMIDALKRASAHRITAVLSYYGYARQDRKVQPRVPISAKLVADLLEAAGVDRVLALDLHAGQIQGFFNIPVDHLFAAPVIIDYLGKKDLSQPVIVSPDAGGVERARAIAKRLNASLAIIDKRRDKPGAAVAMHLIGDVADRDAVVIDDMIDTAGTLIQAVSALEREGARRILACGVHPVLSGPAVERIKASPLEEIVVTNSIPVSEGKRAARVTVLTVAPLLGEAIRRIHDEESVSTLFV
;
A
#
# COMPACT_ATOMS: atom_id res chain seq x y z
N MET A 1 -24.23 -6.15 23.27
CA MET A 1 -23.02 -6.69 23.92
C MET A 1 -21.88 -6.31 23.00
N SER A 2 -20.86 -5.61 23.51
CA SER A 2 -19.65 -5.34 22.70
C SER A 2 -18.83 -6.64 22.63
N TYR A 3 -18.45 -7.05 21.44
CA TYR A 3 -17.51 -8.16 21.23
C TYR A 3 -16.12 -7.74 21.72
N GLU A 4 -15.31 -8.72 22.15
CA GLU A 4 -13.91 -8.44 22.50
C GLU A 4 -13.09 -8.20 21.21
N LEU A 5 -12.34 -7.11 21.17
CA LEU A 5 -11.41 -6.82 20.08
C LEU A 5 -10.14 -7.65 20.25
N LYS A 6 -9.78 -8.42 19.21
CA LYS A 6 -8.55 -9.21 19.15
C LYS A 6 -7.74 -8.86 17.91
N LEU A 7 -6.44 -8.65 18.11
CA LEU A 7 -5.51 -8.29 17.04
C LEU A 7 -4.52 -9.42 16.81
N PHE A 8 -4.48 -9.94 15.60
CA PHE A 8 -3.49 -10.94 15.18
C PHE A 8 -2.61 -10.41 14.07
N THR A 9 -1.40 -10.94 13.95
CA THR A 9 -0.50 -10.65 12.85
C THR A 9 0.25 -11.90 12.42
N GLY A 10 0.48 -12.03 11.11
CA GLY A 10 1.47 -12.96 10.60
C GLY A 10 2.87 -12.36 10.60
N ASN A 11 3.77 -12.94 9.80
CA ASN A 11 5.18 -12.59 9.80
C ASN A 11 5.54 -11.43 8.87
N ALA A 12 4.62 -11.00 7.99
CA ALA A 12 4.95 -10.08 6.91
C ALA A 12 5.33 -8.67 7.36
N ASN A 13 4.70 -8.13 8.42
CA ASN A 13 4.96 -6.78 8.91
C ASN A 13 4.64 -6.63 10.40
N ARG A 14 5.33 -7.37 11.23
CA ARG A 14 5.17 -7.32 12.68
C ARG A 14 5.35 -5.90 13.25
N PRO A 15 6.34 -5.08 12.81
CA PRO A 15 6.49 -3.72 13.32
C PRO A 15 5.25 -2.84 13.12
N LEU A 16 4.60 -2.90 11.96
CA LEU A 16 3.35 -2.14 11.74
C LEU A 16 2.22 -2.64 12.64
N ALA A 17 2.11 -3.95 12.86
CA ALA A 17 1.11 -4.52 13.76
C ALA A 17 1.33 -4.08 15.22
N ASP A 18 2.59 -4.03 15.67
CA ASP A 18 2.96 -3.54 17.00
C ASP A 18 2.61 -2.04 17.16
N GLU A 19 2.85 -1.19 16.15
CA GLU A 19 2.45 0.22 16.14
C GLU A 19 0.92 0.38 16.19
N ILE A 20 0.17 -0.44 15.46
CA ILE A 20 -1.31 -0.44 15.49
C ILE A 20 -1.82 -0.86 16.87
N ALA A 21 -1.26 -1.93 17.45
CA ALA A 21 -1.58 -2.39 18.79
C ALA A 21 -1.34 -1.31 19.85
N GLN A 22 -0.21 -0.61 19.74
CA GLN A 22 0.11 0.52 20.60
C GLN A 22 -0.89 1.68 20.45
N TYR A 23 -1.27 2.04 19.22
CA TYR A 23 -2.27 3.08 18.95
C TYR A 23 -3.61 2.75 19.60
N LEU A 24 -4.07 1.49 19.43
CA LEU A 24 -5.33 1.00 19.97
C LEU A 24 -5.28 0.73 21.48
N ARG A 25 -4.09 0.63 22.07
CA ARG A 25 -3.86 0.16 23.46
C ARG A 25 -4.42 -1.23 23.71
N VAL A 26 -4.38 -2.08 22.69
CA VAL A 26 -4.79 -3.47 22.71
C VAL A 26 -3.58 -4.31 22.33
N PRO A 27 -3.15 -5.28 23.14
CA PRO A 27 -2.00 -6.11 22.80
C PRO A 27 -2.29 -6.99 21.58
N LEU A 28 -1.23 -7.36 20.84
CA LEU A 28 -1.36 -8.42 19.85
C LEU A 28 -1.64 -9.72 20.57
N SER A 29 -2.64 -10.45 20.09
CA SER A 29 -3.02 -11.78 20.55
C SER A 29 -1.97 -12.82 20.20
N ASP A 30 -1.85 -13.84 21.05
CA ASP A 30 -0.84 -14.88 20.90
C ASP A 30 -1.25 -15.92 19.84
N ALA A 31 -0.40 -16.03 18.83
CA ALA A 31 -0.46 -17.06 17.80
C ALA A 31 0.94 -17.43 17.34
N GLU A 32 1.17 -18.71 17.15
CA GLU A 32 2.36 -19.22 16.51
C GLU A 32 2.13 -19.29 15.00
N VAL A 33 3.00 -18.64 14.21
CA VAL A 33 3.01 -18.71 12.76
C VAL A 33 4.40 -19.10 12.31
N THR A 34 4.57 -20.38 11.99
CA THR A 34 5.86 -21.01 11.69
C THR A 34 5.78 -21.85 10.41
N ARG A 35 6.80 -22.65 10.15
CA ARG A 35 6.85 -23.54 8.98
C ARG A 35 7.33 -24.91 9.39
N PHE A 36 6.75 -25.93 8.76
CA PHE A 36 7.30 -27.26 8.75
C PHE A 36 8.60 -27.33 7.95
N SER A 37 9.34 -28.41 8.09
CA SER A 37 10.64 -28.60 7.42
C SER A 37 10.55 -28.59 5.89
N ASP A 38 9.41 -28.95 5.34
CA ASP A 38 9.09 -28.95 3.91
C ASP A 38 8.64 -27.57 3.39
N GLY A 39 8.46 -26.58 4.31
CA GLY A 39 8.08 -25.22 3.99
C GLY A 39 6.59 -24.92 4.11
N GLU A 40 5.74 -25.90 4.41
CA GLU A 40 4.31 -25.65 4.68
C GLU A 40 4.13 -24.76 5.91
N VAL A 41 3.17 -23.84 5.83
CA VAL A 41 2.86 -22.91 6.92
C VAL A 41 2.10 -23.63 8.02
N TYR A 42 2.54 -23.47 9.26
CA TYR A 42 1.87 -23.93 10.47
C TYR A 42 1.34 -22.71 11.25
N VAL A 43 0.08 -22.76 11.67
CA VAL A 43 -0.54 -21.75 12.51
C VAL A 43 -1.21 -22.41 13.71
N GLN A 44 -0.96 -21.86 14.90
CA GLN A 44 -1.69 -22.19 16.12
C GLN A 44 -2.13 -20.91 16.83
N VAL A 45 -3.42 -20.79 17.09
CA VAL A 45 -4.00 -19.71 17.91
C VAL A 45 -3.94 -20.16 19.37
N ASN A 46 -3.22 -19.42 20.22
CA ASN A 46 -2.98 -19.79 21.63
C ASN A 46 -3.96 -19.12 22.59
N GLU A 47 -4.93 -18.36 22.08
CA GLU A 47 -5.94 -17.67 22.88
C GLU A 47 -7.36 -18.12 22.52
N ASN A 48 -8.28 -17.90 23.45
CA ASN A 48 -9.70 -18.08 23.18
C ASN A 48 -10.21 -16.92 22.33
N VAL A 49 -10.68 -17.21 21.12
CA VAL A 49 -11.23 -16.21 20.17
C VAL A 49 -12.73 -16.40 19.93
N ARG A 50 -13.37 -17.32 20.66
CA ARG A 50 -14.80 -17.59 20.48
C ARG A 50 -15.64 -16.35 20.74
N GLY A 51 -16.39 -15.93 19.74
CA GLY A 51 -17.25 -14.76 19.82
C GLY A 51 -16.49 -13.41 19.77
N ALA A 52 -15.17 -13.40 19.55
CA ALA A 52 -14.40 -12.17 19.43
C ALA A 52 -14.53 -11.53 18.03
N ASP A 53 -14.33 -10.22 17.97
CA ASP A 53 -14.15 -9.43 16.74
C ASP A 53 -12.65 -9.38 16.44
N VAL A 54 -12.22 -10.09 15.40
CA VAL A 54 -10.82 -10.38 15.13
C VAL A 54 -10.33 -9.61 13.92
N PHE A 55 -9.20 -8.92 14.08
CA PHE A 55 -8.49 -8.25 12.98
C PHE A 55 -7.15 -8.93 12.75
N VAL A 56 -6.92 -9.39 11.52
CA VAL A 56 -5.67 -10.04 11.10
C VAL A 56 -4.86 -9.06 10.28
N ILE A 57 -3.78 -8.52 10.84
CA ILE A 57 -2.90 -7.53 10.22
C ILE A 57 -1.80 -8.25 9.45
N GLN A 58 -1.97 -8.39 8.13
CA GLN A 58 -1.01 -9.12 7.29
C GLN A 58 -1.01 -8.58 5.86
N PRO A 59 -0.04 -7.72 5.48
CA PRO A 59 0.16 -7.40 4.08
C PRO A 59 0.57 -8.63 3.29
N THR A 60 0.05 -8.78 2.08
CA THR A 60 0.47 -9.84 1.16
C THR A 60 1.65 -9.35 0.30
N CYS A 61 2.70 -8.86 0.97
CA CYS A 61 3.94 -8.35 0.37
C CYS A 61 4.98 -9.47 0.15
N PRO A 62 6.11 -9.18 -0.55
CA PRO A 62 7.14 -10.20 -0.77
C PRO A 62 7.70 -10.81 0.54
N PRO A 63 7.84 -12.14 0.56
CA PRO A 63 7.53 -13.14 -0.48
C PRO A 63 6.01 -13.39 -0.58
N VAL A 64 5.39 -12.92 -1.68
CA VAL A 64 3.93 -12.75 -1.82
C VAL A 64 3.13 -14.04 -1.62
N ASN A 65 3.61 -15.15 -2.16
CA ASN A 65 2.91 -16.44 -2.03
C ASN A 65 2.89 -16.93 -0.59
N ASP A 66 3.98 -16.73 0.13
CA ASP A 66 4.14 -17.16 1.51
C ASP A 66 3.25 -16.33 2.44
N THR A 67 3.29 -15.01 2.30
CA THR A 67 2.50 -14.09 3.14
C THR A 67 1.01 -14.21 2.87
N LEU A 68 0.61 -14.52 1.64
CA LEU A 68 -0.78 -14.85 1.29
C LEU A 68 -1.21 -16.17 1.95
N MET A 69 -0.41 -17.23 1.85
CA MET A 69 -0.74 -18.50 2.50
C MET A 69 -0.80 -18.39 4.02
N GLU A 70 0.11 -17.66 4.65
CA GLU A 70 0.03 -17.39 6.09
C GLU A 70 -1.32 -16.75 6.45
N LEU A 71 -1.73 -15.73 5.71
CA LEU A 71 -3.00 -15.05 5.94
C LEU A 71 -4.20 -16.00 5.81
N LEU A 72 -4.25 -16.80 4.73
CA LEU A 72 -5.36 -17.74 4.49
C LEU A 72 -5.47 -18.79 5.59
N ILE A 73 -4.36 -19.36 6.03
CA ILE A 73 -4.33 -20.39 7.08
C ILE A 73 -4.69 -19.77 8.44
N MET A 74 -4.22 -18.55 8.75
CA MET A 74 -4.61 -17.83 9.97
C MET A 74 -6.12 -17.59 10.02
N ILE A 75 -6.72 -17.16 8.92
CA ILE A 75 -8.17 -16.93 8.81
C ILE A 75 -8.94 -18.24 9.03
N ASP A 76 -8.53 -19.35 8.39
CA ASP A 76 -9.18 -20.66 8.58
C ASP A 76 -9.07 -21.13 10.02
N ALA A 77 -7.93 -20.96 10.68
CA ALA A 77 -7.75 -21.29 12.08
C ALA A 77 -8.69 -20.50 13.00
N LEU A 78 -8.79 -19.17 12.80
CA LEU A 78 -9.66 -18.29 13.57
C LEU A 78 -11.15 -18.61 13.35
N LYS A 79 -11.54 -18.89 12.11
CA LYS A 79 -12.90 -19.35 11.75
C LYS A 79 -13.26 -20.65 12.47
N ARG A 80 -12.36 -21.65 12.44
CA ARG A 80 -12.55 -22.93 13.16
C ARG A 80 -12.56 -22.77 14.67
N ALA A 81 -11.86 -21.76 15.19
CA ALA A 81 -11.90 -21.41 16.62
C ALA A 81 -13.16 -20.59 17.00
N SER A 82 -14.09 -20.38 16.08
CA SER A 82 -15.38 -19.70 16.28
C SER A 82 -15.25 -18.21 16.61
N ALA A 83 -14.32 -17.49 15.98
CA ALA A 83 -14.36 -16.04 15.97
C ALA A 83 -15.72 -15.54 15.45
N HIS A 84 -16.21 -14.43 15.98
CA HIS A 84 -17.52 -13.88 15.57
C HIS A 84 -17.44 -13.19 14.23
N ARG A 85 -16.42 -12.37 14.03
CA ARG A 85 -16.12 -11.64 12.79
C ARG A 85 -14.62 -11.62 12.55
N ILE A 86 -14.20 -11.83 11.33
CA ILE A 86 -12.80 -11.82 10.93
C ILE A 86 -12.59 -10.74 9.87
N THR A 87 -11.81 -9.69 10.20
CA THR A 87 -11.43 -8.63 9.29
C THR A 87 -9.98 -8.81 8.87
N ALA A 88 -9.73 -8.96 7.56
CA ALA A 88 -8.38 -8.94 7.02
C ALA A 88 -7.90 -7.49 6.84
N VAL A 89 -6.82 -7.10 7.52
CA VAL A 89 -6.21 -5.76 7.43
C VAL A 89 -5.00 -5.85 6.50
N LEU A 90 -5.18 -5.39 5.27
CA LEU A 90 -4.24 -5.51 4.17
C LEU A 90 -3.57 -4.16 3.92
N SER A 91 -2.49 -3.85 4.64
CA SER A 91 -1.70 -2.64 4.39
C SER A 91 -1.06 -2.65 2.99
N TYR A 92 -0.92 -3.82 2.37
CA TYR A 92 -0.59 -4.03 0.96
C TYR A 92 -1.33 -5.25 0.41
N TYR A 93 -1.97 -5.09 -0.74
CA TYR A 93 -2.67 -6.16 -1.46
C TYR A 93 -1.82 -6.67 -2.62
N GLY A 94 -1.21 -7.83 -2.45
CA GLY A 94 -0.45 -8.50 -3.50
C GLY A 94 -1.32 -8.90 -4.69
N TYR A 95 -0.71 -9.06 -5.86
CA TYR A 95 -1.40 -9.35 -7.13
C TYR A 95 -2.34 -8.25 -7.64
N ALA A 96 -2.47 -7.10 -6.95
CA ALA A 96 -3.35 -5.99 -7.32
C ALA A 96 -3.12 -5.46 -8.75
N ARG A 97 -1.90 -5.56 -9.28
CA ARG A 97 -1.56 -5.11 -10.64
C ARG A 97 -2.17 -5.94 -11.76
N GLN A 98 -2.74 -7.12 -11.42
CA GLN A 98 -3.44 -7.99 -12.35
C GLN A 98 -4.96 -7.92 -12.11
N ASP A 99 -5.49 -6.70 -12.21
CA ASP A 99 -6.90 -6.35 -11.98
C ASP A 99 -7.78 -6.52 -13.21
N ARG A 100 -7.18 -6.66 -14.40
CA ARG A 100 -7.86 -6.78 -15.69
C ARG A 100 -7.02 -7.57 -16.69
N LYS A 101 -7.66 -8.06 -17.72
CA LYS A 101 -6.97 -8.70 -18.85
C LYS A 101 -6.39 -7.62 -19.77
N VAL A 102 -5.08 -7.44 -19.75
CA VAL A 102 -4.34 -6.54 -20.65
C VAL A 102 -3.91 -7.22 -21.96
N GLN A 103 -3.99 -8.54 -21.99
CA GLN A 103 -3.68 -9.40 -23.15
C GLN A 103 -4.63 -10.59 -23.19
N PRO A 104 -4.78 -11.28 -24.35
CA PRO A 104 -5.52 -12.54 -24.41
C PRO A 104 -4.88 -13.62 -23.52
N ARG A 105 -5.73 -14.44 -22.87
CA ARG A 105 -5.33 -15.64 -22.11
C ARG A 105 -4.49 -15.34 -20.86
N VAL A 106 -4.58 -14.15 -20.28
CA VAL A 106 -3.99 -13.83 -18.97
C VAL A 106 -5.05 -13.91 -17.86
N PRO A 107 -4.64 -14.18 -16.61
CA PRO A 107 -5.56 -14.22 -15.47
C PRO A 107 -5.99 -12.82 -15.03
N ILE A 108 -6.94 -12.77 -14.10
CA ILE A 108 -7.23 -11.62 -13.22
C ILE A 108 -6.88 -12.07 -11.80
N SER A 109 -5.59 -12.04 -11.47
CA SER A 109 -5.10 -12.60 -10.21
C SER A 109 -5.60 -11.85 -8.99
N ALA A 110 -5.88 -10.54 -9.11
CA ALA A 110 -6.51 -9.77 -8.05
C ALA A 110 -7.89 -10.33 -7.66
N LYS A 111 -8.69 -10.79 -8.64
CA LYS A 111 -9.97 -11.45 -8.35
C LYS A 111 -9.79 -12.82 -7.71
N LEU A 112 -8.82 -13.60 -8.18
CA LEU A 112 -8.52 -14.91 -7.59
C LEU A 112 -8.15 -14.79 -6.10
N VAL A 113 -7.32 -13.81 -5.74
CA VAL A 113 -6.93 -13.57 -4.34
C VAL A 113 -8.14 -13.15 -3.50
N ALA A 114 -9.04 -12.32 -4.04
CA ALA A 114 -10.28 -11.95 -3.36
C ALA A 114 -11.15 -13.20 -3.07
N ASP A 115 -11.32 -14.08 -4.06
CA ASP A 115 -12.08 -15.32 -3.89
C ASP A 115 -11.45 -16.26 -2.84
N LEU A 116 -10.12 -16.35 -2.79
CA LEU A 116 -9.42 -17.17 -1.81
C LEU A 116 -9.60 -16.63 -0.38
N LEU A 117 -9.56 -15.32 -0.18
CA LEU A 117 -9.81 -14.68 1.12
C LEU A 117 -11.25 -14.95 1.60
N GLU A 118 -12.24 -14.79 0.73
CA GLU A 118 -13.64 -15.10 1.07
C GLU A 118 -13.82 -16.60 1.38
N ALA A 119 -13.23 -17.49 0.59
CA ALA A 119 -13.29 -18.93 0.81
C ALA A 119 -12.66 -19.33 2.15
N ALA A 120 -11.55 -18.69 2.55
CA ALA A 120 -10.93 -18.90 3.85
C ALA A 120 -11.84 -18.47 5.02
N GLY A 121 -12.72 -17.48 4.80
CA GLY A 121 -13.73 -17.07 5.77
C GLY A 121 -13.57 -15.67 6.32
N VAL A 122 -13.01 -14.75 5.53
CA VAL A 122 -13.02 -13.30 5.84
C VAL A 122 -14.43 -12.76 5.73
N ASP A 123 -14.85 -11.96 6.73
CA ASP A 123 -16.14 -11.30 6.75
C ASP A 123 -16.04 -9.85 6.24
N ARG A 124 -14.85 -9.24 6.31
CA ARG A 124 -14.57 -7.86 5.90
C ARG A 124 -13.11 -7.69 5.51
N VAL A 125 -12.83 -6.79 4.59
CA VAL A 125 -11.47 -6.39 4.22
C VAL A 125 -11.27 -4.91 4.55
N LEU A 126 -10.18 -4.59 5.23
CA LEU A 126 -9.67 -3.23 5.38
C LEU A 126 -8.37 -3.14 4.56
N ALA A 127 -8.39 -2.39 3.46
CA ALA A 127 -7.27 -2.27 2.55
C ALA A 127 -6.73 -0.84 2.49
N LEU A 128 -5.42 -0.70 2.24
CA LEU A 128 -4.76 0.59 2.03
C LEU A 128 -4.32 0.70 0.58
N ASP A 129 -4.68 1.80 -0.10
CA ASP A 129 -4.26 2.19 -1.45
C ASP A 129 -4.23 1.01 -2.45
N LEU A 130 -5.37 0.40 -2.71
CA LEU A 130 -5.48 -0.60 -3.77
C LEU A 130 -5.01 -0.02 -5.10
N HIS A 131 -4.24 -0.78 -5.86
CA HIS A 131 -3.70 -0.36 -7.16
C HIS A 131 -4.77 0.21 -8.10
N ALA A 132 -5.96 -0.37 -8.04
CA ALA A 132 -7.12 0.08 -8.80
C ALA A 132 -8.36 0.01 -7.89
N GLY A 133 -9.12 1.11 -7.81
CA GLY A 133 -10.28 1.22 -6.93
C GLY A 133 -11.38 0.19 -7.20
N GLN A 134 -11.51 -0.29 -8.44
CA GLN A 134 -12.47 -1.32 -8.83
C GLN A 134 -12.19 -2.71 -8.22
N ILE A 135 -11.00 -2.95 -7.64
CA ILE A 135 -10.69 -4.20 -6.92
C ILE A 135 -11.67 -4.43 -5.76
N GLN A 136 -12.20 -3.36 -5.14
CA GLN A 136 -13.26 -3.46 -4.14
C GLN A 136 -14.47 -4.26 -4.64
N GLY A 137 -14.82 -4.13 -5.92
CA GLY A 137 -15.92 -4.87 -6.56
C GLY A 137 -15.60 -6.33 -6.85
N PHE A 138 -14.40 -6.83 -6.57
CA PHE A 138 -14.05 -8.25 -6.70
C PHE A 138 -14.49 -9.06 -5.48
N PHE A 139 -14.77 -8.40 -4.38
CA PHE A 139 -15.25 -8.99 -3.14
C PHE A 139 -16.77 -8.95 -3.09
N ASN A 140 -17.39 -10.02 -2.54
CA ASN A 140 -18.81 -10.07 -2.21
C ASN A 140 -19.07 -9.70 -0.73
N ILE A 141 -18.02 -9.36 0.01
CA ILE A 141 -18.04 -8.89 1.38
C ILE A 141 -17.68 -7.41 1.46
N PRO A 142 -17.97 -6.70 2.57
CA PRO A 142 -17.59 -5.30 2.73
C PRO A 142 -16.09 -5.07 2.61
N VAL A 143 -15.71 -4.00 1.89
CA VAL A 143 -14.32 -3.55 1.74
C VAL A 143 -14.23 -2.09 2.13
N ASP A 144 -13.42 -1.78 3.13
CA ASP A 144 -13.04 -0.42 3.49
C ASP A 144 -11.68 -0.12 2.84
N HIS A 145 -11.70 0.73 1.81
CA HIS A 145 -10.51 1.09 1.04
C HIS A 145 -9.98 2.46 1.49
N LEU A 146 -8.98 2.47 2.36
CA LEU A 146 -8.33 3.69 2.84
C LEU A 146 -7.25 4.20 1.87
N PHE A 147 -6.92 5.49 1.99
CA PHE A 147 -5.84 6.14 1.26
C PHE A 147 -4.81 6.72 2.23
N ALA A 148 -3.52 6.52 1.96
CA ALA A 148 -2.43 7.12 2.73
C ALA A 148 -2.21 8.60 2.36
N ALA A 149 -2.97 9.14 1.42
CA ALA A 149 -2.86 10.53 0.99
C ALA A 149 -2.83 11.53 2.16
N PRO A 150 -3.68 11.45 3.21
CA PRO A 150 -3.60 12.37 4.35
C PRO A 150 -2.23 12.36 5.05
N VAL A 151 -1.61 11.18 5.19
CA VAL A 151 -0.28 11.02 5.83
C VAL A 151 0.81 11.68 4.97
N ILE A 152 0.76 11.48 3.65
CA ILE A 152 1.69 12.09 2.69
C ILE A 152 1.50 13.61 2.64
N ILE A 153 0.26 14.10 2.62
CA ILE A 153 -0.07 15.54 2.57
C ILE A 153 0.43 16.25 3.84
N ASP A 154 0.22 15.66 5.02
CA ASP A 154 0.72 16.22 6.28
C ASP A 154 2.24 16.34 6.28
N TYR A 155 2.94 15.34 5.75
CA TYR A 155 4.39 15.37 5.63
C TYR A 155 4.87 16.44 4.64
N LEU A 156 4.29 16.48 3.42
CA LEU A 156 4.67 17.44 2.40
C LEU A 156 4.31 18.89 2.78
N GLY A 157 3.21 19.09 3.50
CA GLY A 157 2.78 20.40 3.99
C GLY A 157 3.73 21.03 5.03
N LYS A 158 4.57 20.20 5.69
CA LYS A 158 5.61 20.66 6.63
C LYS A 158 6.95 20.92 5.94
N LYS A 159 7.08 20.58 4.66
CA LYS A 159 8.30 20.85 3.89
C LYS A 159 8.27 22.24 3.28
N ASP A 160 9.43 22.88 3.26
CA ASP A 160 9.64 24.14 2.54
C ASP A 160 9.78 23.85 1.03
N LEU A 161 8.63 23.79 0.32
CA LEU A 161 8.55 23.57 -1.12
C LEU A 161 8.23 24.90 -1.83
N SER A 162 9.08 25.28 -2.78
CA SER A 162 8.87 26.48 -3.57
C SER A 162 8.05 26.17 -4.82
N GLN A 163 6.89 26.81 -4.96
CA GLN A 163 5.98 26.67 -6.09
C GLN A 163 5.73 25.19 -6.43
N PRO A 164 5.25 24.35 -5.47
CA PRO A 164 5.20 22.91 -5.67
C PRO A 164 4.35 22.50 -6.87
N VAL A 165 4.84 21.50 -7.61
CA VAL A 165 4.10 20.84 -8.70
C VAL A 165 3.99 19.36 -8.37
N ILE A 166 2.77 18.87 -8.25
CA ILE A 166 2.50 17.45 -8.08
C ILE A 166 2.49 16.79 -9.45
N VAL A 167 3.26 15.72 -9.61
CA VAL A 167 3.48 15.08 -10.91
C VAL A 167 2.92 13.66 -10.88
N SER A 168 2.03 13.35 -11.83
CA SER A 168 1.64 11.98 -12.10
C SER A 168 2.64 11.33 -13.07
N PRO A 169 3.25 10.19 -12.75
CA PRO A 169 4.22 9.53 -13.63
C PRO A 169 3.59 8.85 -14.85
N ASP A 170 2.25 8.74 -14.88
CA ASP A 170 1.48 8.22 -16.01
C ASP A 170 0.01 8.66 -15.95
N ALA A 171 -0.79 8.26 -16.94
CA ALA A 171 -2.21 8.60 -17.01
C ALA A 171 -3.05 7.95 -15.90
N GLY A 172 -2.63 6.79 -15.37
CA GLY A 172 -3.38 6.05 -14.34
C GLY A 172 -3.35 6.71 -12.96
N GLY A 173 -2.27 7.43 -12.63
CA GLY A 173 -2.09 8.11 -11.34
C GLY A 173 -2.68 9.53 -11.27
N VAL A 174 -3.29 10.05 -12.34
CA VAL A 174 -3.70 11.46 -12.42
C VAL A 174 -4.71 11.85 -11.34
N GLU A 175 -5.68 11.00 -11.03
CA GLU A 175 -6.68 11.31 -9.99
C GLU A 175 -6.03 11.44 -8.62
N ARG A 176 -5.12 10.54 -8.26
CA ARG A 176 -4.35 10.59 -7.01
C ARG A 176 -3.51 11.85 -6.94
N ALA A 177 -2.74 12.16 -7.98
CA ALA A 177 -1.91 13.36 -8.05
C ALA A 177 -2.75 14.64 -7.93
N ARG A 178 -3.91 14.71 -8.62
CA ARG A 178 -4.84 15.84 -8.55
C ARG A 178 -5.42 16.05 -7.14
N ALA A 179 -5.79 14.97 -6.46
CA ALA A 179 -6.33 15.06 -5.10
C ALA A 179 -5.29 15.66 -4.13
N ILE A 180 -4.03 15.25 -4.24
CA ILE A 180 -2.91 15.76 -3.42
C ILE A 180 -2.59 17.22 -3.81
N ALA A 181 -2.51 17.53 -5.12
CA ALA A 181 -2.25 18.89 -5.61
C ALA A 181 -3.28 19.89 -5.07
N LYS A 182 -4.56 19.54 -5.14
CA LYS A 182 -5.65 20.38 -4.62
C LYS A 182 -5.47 20.71 -3.14
N ARG A 183 -5.06 19.73 -2.33
CA ARG A 183 -4.91 19.92 -0.88
C ARG A 183 -3.66 20.70 -0.48
N LEU A 184 -2.60 20.58 -1.28
CA LEU A 184 -1.37 21.33 -1.07
C LEU A 184 -1.40 22.71 -1.78
N ASN A 185 -2.50 23.08 -2.43
CA ASN A 185 -2.59 24.26 -3.28
C ASN A 185 -1.45 24.32 -4.31
N ALA A 186 -1.10 23.17 -4.87
CA ALA A 186 -0.02 23.00 -5.82
C ALA A 186 -0.53 22.84 -7.25
N SER A 187 0.33 23.10 -8.23
CA SER A 187 0.02 22.80 -9.63
C SER A 187 0.09 21.29 -9.89
N LEU A 188 -0.52 20.86 -11.01
CA LEU A 188 -0.49 19.47 -11.48
C LEU A 188 0.27 19.39 -12.78
N ALA A 189 1.17 18.42 -12.92
CA ALA A 189 1.77 18.02 -14.18
C ALA A 189 1.59 16.49 -14.39
N ILE A 190 1.65 16.06 -15.65
CA ILE A 190 1.44 14.67 -16.03
C ILE A 190 2.54 14.27 -17.01
N ILE A 191 3.13 13.09 -16.81
CA ILE A 191 4.06 12.49 -17.75
C ILE A 191 3.28 11.53 -18.64
N ASP A 192 3.13 11.89 -19.91
CA ASP A 192 2.52 11.07 -20.94
C ASP A 192 3.59 10.22 -21.64
N LYS A 193 3.41 8.91 -21.59
CA LYS A 193 4.32 7.92 -22.20
C LYS A 193 3.78 7.53 -23.57
N ARG A 194 4.41 8.00 -24.64
CA ARG A 194 4.04 7.64 -26.00
C ARG A 194 5.09 6.71 -26.64
N ARG A 195 4.60 5.69 -27.31
CA ARG A 195 5.39 4.89 -28.25
C ARG A 195 4.90 5.25 -29.65
N ASP A 196 5.66 6.06 -30.36
CA ASP A 196 5.29 6.48 -31.72
C ASP A 196 5.33 5.32 -32.73
N LYS A 197 6.15 4.27 -32.45
CA LYS A 197 6.23 3.06 -33.29
C LYS A 197 6.60 1.84 -32.43
N PRO A 198 6.18 0.61 -32.83
CA PRO A 198 6.69 -0.61 -32.22
C PRO A 198 8.22 -0.68 -32.32
N GLY A 199 8.91 -0.83 -31.17
CA GLY A 199 10.37 -0.89 -31.10
C GLY A 199 11.07 0.47 -30.95
N ALA A 200 10.36 1.61 -31.00
CA ALA A 200 10.95 2.93 -30.71
C ALA A 200 11.13 3.13 -29.19
N ALA A 201 12.11 3.96 -28.84
CA ALA A 201 12.27 4.42 -27.47
C ALA A 201 10.98 5.12 -26.99
N VAL A 202 10.63 4.92 -25.70
CA VAL A 202 9.47 5.57 -25.10
C VAL A 202 9.76 7.07 -25.00
N ALA A 203 9.03 7.89 -25.72
CA ALA A 203 9.06 9.34 -25.57
C ALA A 203 8.24 9.73 -24.33
N MET A 204 8.83 10.56 -23.49
CA MET A 204 8.18 11.13 -22.30
C MET A 204 7.80 12.56 -22.62
N HIS A 205 6.51 12.86 -22.64
CA HIS A 205 6.01 14.21 -22.83
C HIS A 205 5.47 14.73 -21.49
N LEU A 206 5.97 15.87 -21.06
CA LEU A 206 5.43 16.56 -19.89
C LEU A 206 4.25 17.45 -20.33
N ILE A 207 3.13 17.29 -19.63
CA ILE A 207 1.97 18.16 -19.71
C ILE A 207 1.92 18.95 -18.42
N GLY A 208 2.08 20.26 -18.49
CA GLY A 208 2.24 21.16 -17.34
C GLY A 208 3.60 21.84 -17.34
N ASP A 209 3.86 22.71 -16.36
CA ASP A 209 5.10 23.46 -16.22
C ASP A 209 5.79 23.11 -14.91
N VAL A 210 7.09 22.81 -14.98
CA VAL A 210 7.94 22.42 -13.83
C VAL A 210 9.23 23.24 -13.76
N ALA A 211 9.47 24.15 -14.71
CA ALA A 211 10.71 24.93 -14.77
C ALA A 211 10.87 25.80 -13.50
N ASP A 212 12.05 25.73 -12.88
CA ASP A 212 12.40 26.42 -11.63
C ASP A 212 11.50 26.11 -10.41
N ARG A 213 10.77 24.99 -10.44
CA ARG A 213 9.79 24.58 -9.43
C ARG A 213 10.19 23.29 -8.72
N ASP A 214 9.63 23.06 -7.53
CA ASP A 214 9.82 21.80 -6.81
C ASP A 214 8.78 20.78 -7.28
N ALA A 215 9.25 19.73 -7.96
CA ALA A 215 8.40 18.66 -8.49
C ALA A 215 8.30 17.52 -7.49
N VAL A 216 7.08 17.04 -7.22
CA VAL A 216 6.81 15.89 -6.35
C VAL A 216 6.07 14.83 -7.16
N VAL A 217 6.77 13.74 -7.51
CA VAL A 217 6.17 12.61 -8.24
C VAL A 217 5.35 11.77 -7.26
N ILE A 218 4.09 11.48 -7.59
CA ILE A 218 3.19 10.69 -6.74
C ILE A 218 2.79 9.40 -7.46
N ASP A 219 3.02 8.25 -6.80
CA ASP A 219 2.60 6.94 -7.29
C ASP A 219 1.95 6.11 -6.17
N ASP A 220 1.26 5.01 -6.50
CA ASP A 220 0.75 4.07 -5.50
C ASP A 220 1.87 3.18 -4.96
N MET A 221 2.80 2.77 -5.79
CA MET A 221 3.90 1.91 -5.38
C MET A 221 5.21 2.23 -6.12
N ILE A 222 6.31 2.02 -5.42
CA ILE A 222 7.64 2.04 -6.00
C ILE A 222 8.17 0.60 -6.01
N ASP A 223 8.14 -0.03 -7.19
CA ASP A 223 8.60 -1.40 -7.38
C ASP A 223 10.08 -1.40 -7.84
N THR A 224 10.36 -1.56 -9.12
CA THR A 224 11.75 -1.57 -9.64
C THR A 224 12.33 -0.16 -9.85
N ALA A 225 11.58 0.87 -9.54
CA ALA A 225 11.86 2.28 -9.76
C ALA A 225 12.11 2.70 -11.23
N GLY A 226 11.91 1.79 -12.21
CA GLY A 226 12.18 2.12 -13.61
C GLY A 226 11.35 3.29 -14.14
N THR A 227 10.04 3.24 -13.94
CA THR A 227 9.10 4.32 -14.33
C THR A 227 9.42 5.63 -13.61
N LEU A 228 9.69 5.54 -12.30
CA LEU A 228 10.04 6.69 -11.48
C LEU A 228 11.29 7.39 -12.01
N ILE A 229 12.37 6.65 -12.27
CA ILE A 229 13.63 7.24 -12.75
C ILE A 229 13.48 7.87 -14.14
N GLN A 230 12.69 7.28 -15.02
CA GLN A 230 12.36 7.88 -16.31
C GLN A 230 11.59 9.19 -16.13
N ALA A 231 10.64 9.23 -15.19
CA ALA A 231 9.91 10.46 -14.86
C ALA A 231 10.84 11.54 -14.32
N VAL A 232 11.71 11.19 -13.39
CA VAL A 232 12.72 12.08 -12.81
C VAL A 232 13.63 12.66 -13.87
N SER A 233 14.15 11.84 -14.79
CA SER A 233 15.00 12.31 -15.88
C SER A 233 14.26 13.25 -16.86
N ALA A 234 12.95 13.07 -17.03
CA ALA A 234 12.13 13.98 -17.82
C ALA A 234 11.98 15.33 -17.10
N LEU A 235 11.67 15.33 -15.81
CA LEU A 235 11.53 16.54 -15.00
C LEU A 235 12.83 17.34 -14.91
N GLU A 236 13.97 16.68 -14.78
CA GLU A 236 15.30 17.32 -14.79
C GLU A 236 15.56 18.03 -16.12
N ARG A 237 15.28 17.38 -17.26
CA ARG A 237 15.41 18.00 -18.60
C ARG A 237 14.49 19.20 -18.81
N GLU A 238 13.32 19.19 -18.20
CA GLU A 238 12.35 20.29 -18.24
C GLU A 238 12.63 21.37 -17.19
N GLY A 239 13.78 21.31 -16.51
CA GLY A 239 14.28 22.35 -15.62
C GLY A 239 13.63 22.38 -14.23
N ALA A 240 13.14 21.25 -13.72
CA ALA A 240 12.67 21.18 -12.34
C ALA A 240 13.84 21.50 -11.37
N ARG A 241 13.58 22.37 -10.37
CA ARG A 241 14.60 22.83 -9.42
C ARG A 241 14.99 21.73 -8.42
N ARG A 242 14.00 21.06 -7.86
CA ARG A 242 14.14 19.92 -6.93
C ARG A 242 13.15 18.86 -7.35
N ILE A 243 13.51 17.60 -7.16
CA ILE A 243 12.64 16.49 -7.49
C ILE A 243 12.54 15.56 -6.30
N LEU A 244 11.33 15.40 -5.79
CA LEU A 244 10.97 14.44 -4.74
C LEU A 244 10.03 13.40 -5.34
N ALA A 245 9.93 12.24 -4.68
CA ALA A 245 8.95 11.22 -5.02
C ALA A 245 8.22 10.73 -3.78
N CYS A 246 6.93 10.43 -3.93
CA CYS A 246 6.14 9.77 -2.90
C CYS A 246 5.48 8.52 -3.50
N GLY A 247 5.59 7.41 -2.78
CA GLY A 247 4.90 6.17 -3.11
C GLY A 247 4.31 5.55 -1.85
N VAL A 248 3.08 5.07 -1.91
CA VAL A 248 2.49 4.45 -0.71
C VAL A 248 3.22 3.16 -0.39
N HIS A 249 3.36 2.26 -1.38
CA HIS A 249 3.89 0.92 -1.16
C HIS A 249 5.36 0.79 -1.61
N PRO A 250 6.32 0.66 -0.66
CA PRO A 250 7.74 0.49 -0.96
C PRO A 250 8.08 -0.96 -1.29
N VAL A 251 7.65 -1.47 -2.45
CA VAL A 251 8.03 -2.82 -2.89
C VAL A 251 9.54 -2.91 -3.04
N LEU A 252 10.16 -1.92 -3.70
CA LEU A 252 11.60 -1.72 -3.83
C LEU A 252 12.32 -3.02 -4.25
N SER A 253 11.83 -3.64 -5.31
CA SER A 253 12.36 -4.91 -5.82
C SER A 253 13.50 -4.72 -6.81
N GLY A 254 14.29 -5.79 -6.97
CA GLY A 254 15.37 -5.83 -7.94
C GLY A 254 16.33 -4.63 -7.81
N PRO A 255 16.62 -3.90 -8.90
CA PRO A 255 17.59 -2.80 -8.91
C PRO A 255 17.04 -1.46 -8.41
N ALA A 256 15.91 -1.43 -7.67
CA ALA A 256 15.27 -0.18 -7.28
C ALA A 256 16.19 0.74 -6.46
N VAL A 257 16.86 0.19 -5.45
CA VAL A 257 17.75 0.94 -4.54
C VAL A 257 18.92 1.58 -5.28
N GLU A 258 19.56 0.82 -6.17
CA GLU A 258 20.69 1.29 -6.98
C GLU A 258 20.25 2.40 -7.95
N ARG A 259 19.10 2.23 -8.59
CA ARG A 259 18.53 3.23 -9.48
C ARG A 259 18.20 4.53 -8.76
N ILE A 260 17.61 4.44 -7.58
CA ILE A 260 17.29 5.57 -6.73
C ILE A 260 18.55 6.32 -6.31
N LYS A 261 19.59 5.60 -5.85
CA LYS A 261 20.88 6.18 -5.44
C LYS A 261 21.57 6.92 -6.57
N ALA A 262 21.48 6.39 -7.79
CA ALA A 262 22.09 6.96 -8.99
C ALA A 262 21.29 8.12 -9.59
N SER A 263 20.08 8.42 -9.11
CA SER A 263 19.20 9.45 -9.65
C SER A 263 19.40 10.81 -8.98
N PRO A 264 18.95 11.90 -9.61
CA PRO A 264 18.93 13.24 -9.02
C PRO A 264 17.80 13.46 -8.01
N LEU A 265 17.06 12.42 -7.64
CA LEU A 265 16.04 12.51 -6.58
C LEU A 265 16.66 13.01 -5.27
N GLU A 266 16.04 14.02 -4.68
CA GLU A 266 16.45 14.54 -3.38
C GLU A 266 15.99 13.61 -2.26
N GLU A 267 14.75 13.13 -2.34
CA GLU A 267 14.13 12.27 -1.34
C GLU A 267 13.04 11.39 -1.94
N ILE A 268 12.88 10.22 -1.37
CA ILE A 268 11.74 9.35 -1.58
C ILE A 268 10.97 9.18 -0.28
N VAL A 269 9.71 9.52 -0.30
CA VAL A 269 8.79 9.34 0.82
C VAL A 269 7.91 8.13 0.55
N VAL A 270 7.90 7.18 1.46
CA VAL A 270 7.08 5.96 1.39
C VAL A 270 6.37 5.73 2.72
N THR A 271 5.47 4.75 2.77
CA THR A 271 4.86 4.35 4.03
C THR A 271 5.46 3.03 4.56
N ASN A 272 5.14 2.69 5.81
CA ASN A 272 5.47 1.39 6.37
C ASN A 272 4.41 0.30 6.05
N SER A 273 3.61 0.49 4.99
CA SER A 273 2.65 -0.52 4.49
C SER A 273 3.31 -1.84 4.11
N ILE A 274 4.57 -1.77 3.69
CA ILE A 274 5.50 -2.90 3.47
C ILE A 274 6.74 -2.60 4.30
N PRO A 275 7.36 -3.59 4.96
CA PRO A 275 8.59 -3.38 5.72
C PRO A 275 9.73 -2.87 4.84
N VAL A 276 10.40 -1.81 5.28
CA VAL A 276 11.59 -1.27 4.61
C VAL A 276 12.83 -1.63 5.43
N SER A 277 13.65 -2.54 4.90
CA SER A 277 14.90 -2.93 5.56
C SER A 277 15.91 -1.78 5.61
N GLU A 278 16.87 -1.84 6.55
CA GLU A 278 17.91 -0.81 6.69
C GLU A 278 18.69 -0.55 5.39
N GLY A 279 19.03 -1.60 4.64
CA GLY A 279 19.70 -1.46 3.35
C GLY A 279 18.89 -0.68 2.31
N LYS A 280 17.57 -0.79 2.34
CA LYS A 280 16.67 -0.02 1.49
C LYS A 280 16.53 1.43 1.95
N ARG A 281 16.57 1.71 3.25
CA ARG A 281 16.52 3.08 3.82
C ARG A 281 17.73 3.93 3.44
N ALA A 282 18.88 3.31 3.17
CA ALA A 282 20.10 4.01 2.77
C ALA A 282 20.02 4.79 1.44
N ALA A 283 18.90 4.67 0.70
CA ALA A 283 18.66 5.33 -0.59
C ALA A 283 17.84 6.63 -0.47
N ARG A 284 18.06 7.45 0.55
CA ARG A 284 17.29 8.69 0.82
C ARG A 284 15.79 8.44 0.98
N VAL A 285 15.45 7.33 1.60
CA VAL A 285 14.06 6.90 1.80
C VAL A 285 13.59 7.33 3.18
N THR A 286 12.57 8.18 3.20
CA THR A 286 11.81 8.54 4.41
C THR A 286 10.58 7.63 4.50
N VAL A 287 10.39 6.99 5.66
CA VAL A 287 9.27 6.07 5.89
C VAL A 287 8.28 6.71 6.85
N LEU A 288 7.05 6.91 6.39
CA LEU A 288 5.93 7.41 7.19
C LEU A 288 5.11 6.24 7.75
N THR A 289 4.65 6.36 8.99
CA THR A 289 3.77 5.34 9.55
C THR A 289 2.31 5.55 9.14
N VAL A 290 1.64 4.46 8.77
CA VAL A 290 0.18 4.41 8.54
C VAL A 290 -0.56 3.75 9.70
N ALA A 291 0.15 3.43 10.79
CA ALA A 291 -0.46 2.78 11.96
C ALA A 291 -1.60 3.58 12.58
N PRO A 292 -1.52 4.92 12.76
CA PRO A 292 -2.64 5.69 13.29
C PRO A 292 -3.87 5.65 12.37
N LEU A 293 -3.68 5.67 11.06
CA LEU A 293 -4.78 5.60 10.08
C LEU A 293 -5.48 4.24 10.12
N LEU A 294 -4.71 3.15 10.08
CA LEU A 294 -5.24 1.79 10.15
C LEU A 294 -5.84 1.49 11.53
N GLY A 295 -5.18 1.92 12.60
CA GLY A 295 -5.69 1.75 13.97
C GLY A 295 -7.02 2.47 14.18
N GLU A 296 -7.16 3.70 13.72
CA GLU A 296 -8.42 4.43 13.81
C GLU A 296 -9.55 3.75 12.99
N ALA A 297 -9.22 3.21 11.82
CA ALA A 297 -10.20 2.45 11.03
C ALA A 297 -10.61 1.16 11.75
N ILE A 298 -9.67 0.41 12.33
CA ILE A 298 -9.96 -0.78 13.14
C ILE A 298 -10.89 -0.43 14.30
N ARG A 299 -10.57 0.63 15.07
CA ARG A 299 -11.41 1.09 16.18
C ARG A 299 -12.84 1.37 15.72
N ARG A 300 -13.00 2.15 14.65
CA ARG A 300 -14.33 2.50 14.12
C ARG A 300 -15.11 1.30 13.61
N ILE A 301 -14.44 0.37 12.90
CA ILE A 301 -15.10 -0.87 12.44
C ILE A 301 -15.56 -1.70 13.63
N HIS A 302 -14.73 -1.79 14.68
CA HIS A 302 -15.06 -2.51 15.92
C HIS A 302 -16.24 -1.86 16.66
N ASP A 303 -16.22 -0.54 16.80
CA ASP A 303 -17.26 0.25 17.49
C ASP A 303 -18.52 0.49 16.62
N GLU A 304 -18.57 -0.09 15.41
CA GLU A 304 -19.66 0.12 14.43
C GLU A 304 -19.85 1.60 14.03
N GLU A 305 -18.77 2.39 14.09
CA GLU A 305 -18.75 3.79 13.67
C GLU A 305 -18.40 3.94 12.18
N SER A 306 -18.78 5.08 11.60
CA SER A 306 -18.48 5.40 10.21
C SER A 306 -16.98 5.63 9.99
N VAL A 307 -16.41 4.96 9.00
CA VAL A 307 -15.02 5.19 8.52
C VAL A 307 -14.93 6.27 7.45
N SER A 308 -16.06 6.85 6.99
CA SER A 308 -16.12 7.77 5.83
C SER A 308 -15.21 8.99 5.96
N THR A 309 -15.00 9.52 7.16
CA THR A 309 -14.12 10.68 7.38
C THR A 309 -12.64 10.36 7.25
N LEU A 310 -12.26 9.09 7.15
CA LEU A 310 -10.88 8.65 6.94
C LEU A 310 -10.50 8.60 5.44
N PHE A 311 -11.50 8.68 4.55
CA PHE A 311 -11.31 8.67 3.09
C PHE A 311 -10.96 10.06 2.51
N VAL A 312 -10.78 11.06 3.34
CA VAL A 312 -10.64 12.46 2.89
C VAL A 312 -9.19 12.82 2.63
#